data_9188b0cc10ccba081e52ac1f1e23bd2e
#
_entry.id   9188b0cc10ccba081e52ac1f1e23bd2e
#
_cell.length_a   1.000
_cell.length_b   1.000
_cell.length_c   1.000
_cell.angle_alpha   90.00
_cell.angle_beta   90.00
_cell.angle_gamma   90.00
#
_symmetry.space_group_name_H-M   'P 1'
#
loop_
_entity.id
_entity.type
_entity.pdbx_description
1 polymer ?
#
loop_
_entity_poly.entity_id
_entity_poly.type
_entity_poly.pdbx_seq_one_letter_code
_entity_poly.pdbx_strand_id
1 'polypeptide(L)'
;METSGARALNPTKQEFLETVLGLRPQVAAFDCDGTLWSGDAGERFFDWEIKQGVVSDEVAQAMRARYVEYKAGRVSEDDMCGEMVTMHKGITEAAMMQAAADFMTHAFPGKIFAEMQELVRRLRENGCEIWAVSSSNEWVIRTGMKAFGISEGRILATKVELENGVVTDRLVRIPSGPGKPKALREVVRKGIDAAFGNSRWDADMLAIAKYGFAVNPNSDLEAAARQRGWTIYFPDGTGG
;
A
#
# COMPACT_ATOMS: atom_id res chain seq x y z
N MET A 1 -0.92 -28.96 -31.38
CA MET A 1 -1.11 -29.42 -29.99
C MET A 1 -0.98 -28.21 -29.11
N GLU A 2 -2.13 -27.58 -28.87
CA GLU A 2 -2.19 -26.43 -27.92
C GLU A 2 -2.15 -26.99 -26.50
N THR A 3 -1.06 -26.76 -25.80
CA THR A 3 -1.01 -26.99 -24.35
C THR A 3 -1.83 -25.89 -23.69
N SER A 4 -3.10 -26.18 -23.45
CA SER A 4 -3.94 -25.43 -22.53
C SER A 4 -3.25 -25.42 -21.17
N GLY A 5 -2.50 -24.34 -20.89
CA GLY A 5 -1.98 -24.09 -19.56
C GLY A 5 -3.18 -23.86 -18.64
N ALA A 6 -3.53 -24.86 -17.85
CA ALA A 6 -4.54 -24.74 -16.82
C ALA A 6 -4.17 -23.54 -15.93
N ARG A 7 -4.95 -22.45 -16.01
CA ARG A 7 -4.89 -21.35 -15.05
C ARG A 7 -5.09 -21.99 -13.69
N ALA A 8 -4.06 -21.97 -12.84
CA ALA A 8 -4.22 -22.47 -11.47
C ALA A 8 -5.46 -21.78 -10.89
N LEU A 9 -6.42 -22.59 -10.42
CA LEU A 9 -7.67 -22.07 -9.87
C LEU A 9 -7.31 -21.13 -8.73
N ASN A 10 -7.87 -19.91 -8.75
CA ASN A 10 -7.77 -18.98 -7.63
C ASN A 10 -8.31 -19.71 -6.38
N PRO A 11 -7.58 -19.78 -5.26
CA PRO A 11 -8.12 -20.39 -4.04
C PRO A 11 -9.37 -19.63 -3.61
N THR A 12 -10.34 -20.34 -3.05
CA THR A 12 -11.49 -19.71 -2.42
C THR A 12 -11.02 -18.84 -1.25
N LYS A 13 -11.84 -17.85 -0.88
CA LYS A 13 -11.61 -17.03 0.31
C LYS A 13 -11.25 -17.88 1.54
N GLN A 14 -11.99 -18.95 1.79
CA GLN A 14 -11.77 -19.81 2.95
C GLN A 14 -10.42 -20.53 2.87
N GLU A 15 -10.07 -21.10 1.73
CA GLU A 15 -8.79 -21.78 1.52
C GLU A 15 -7.62 -20.82 1.69
N PHE A 16 -7.73 -19.59 1.18
CA PHE A 16 -6.71 -18.56 1.35
C PHE A 16 -6.53 -18.20 2.83
N LEU A 17 -7.62 -17.89 3.54
CA LEU A 17 -7.59 -17.57 4.97
C LEU A 17 -6.98 -18.73 5.79
N GLU A 18 -7.41 -19.97 5.56
CA GLU A 18 -6.90 -21.14 6.25
C GLU A 18 -5.41 -21.36 5.97
N THR A 19 -4.98 -21.19 4.73
CA THR A 19 -3.57 -21.27 4.33
C THR A 19 -2.71 -20.29 5.14
N VAL A 20 -3.08 -19.02 5.15
CA VAL A 20 -2.30 -17.98 5.85
C VAL A 20 -2.31 -18.22 7.37
N LEU A 21 -3.48 -18.47 7.95
CA LEU A 21 -3.63 -18.65 9.40
C LEU A 21 -2.97 -19.92 9.90
N GLY A 22 -2.95 -20.97 9.07
CA GLY A 22 -2.26 -22.23 9.36
C GLY A 22 -0.74 -22.10 9.51
N LEU A 23 -0.15 -21.07 8.88
CA LEU A 23 1.28 -20.75 9.01
C LEU A 23 1.63 -20.13 10.38
N ARG A 24 0.66 -19.61 11.12
CA ARG A 24 0.83 -18.94 12.42
C ARG A 24 1.93 -17.87 12.41
N PRO A 25 1.90 -16.92 11.46
CA PRO A 25 2.94 -15.90 11.36
C PRO A 25 2.99 -15.05 12.63
N GLN A 26 4.21 -14.74 13.09
CA GLN A 26 4.45 -13.85 14.22
C GLN A 26 4.57 -12.39 13.76
N VAL A 27 5.04 -12.19 12.52
CA VAL A 27 5.17 -10.87 11.89
C VAL A 27 4.65 -10.95 10.46
N ALA A 28 3.74 -10.04 10.12
CA ALA A 28 3.20 -9.92 8.76
C ALA A 28 3.29 -8.48 8.25
N ALA A 29 3.69 -8.31 6.99
CA ALA A 29 3.79 -7.03 6.30
C ALA A 29 2.79 -6.98 5.14
N PHE A 30 2.00 -5.92 5.07
CA PHE A 30 1.00 -5.72 4.04
C PHE A 30 1.30 -4.45 3.25
N ASP A 31 1.36 -4.56 1.95
CA ASP A 31 1.08 -3.43 1.08
C ASP A 31 -0.39 -3.02 1.24
N CYS A 32 -0.74 -1.80 0.81
CA CYS A 32 -2.07 -1.25 1.02
C CYS A 32 -2.89 -1.20 -0.28
N ASP A 33 -2.45 -0.40 -1.24
CA ASP A 33 -3.16 -0.12 -2.48
C ASP A 33 -3.19 -1.34 -3.41
N GLY A 34 -4.38 -1.77 -3.81
CA GLY A 34 -4.55 -3.00 -4.57
C GLY A 34 -4.41 -4.30 -3.76
N THR A 35 -3.94 -4.23 -2.51
CA THR A 35 -3.71 -5.37 -1.60
C THR A 35 -4.76 -5.45 -0.49
N LEU A 36 -4.97 -4.39 0.27
CA LEU A 36 -5.97 -4.32 1.34
C LEU A 36 -7.30 -3.74 0.86
N TRP A 37 -7.25 -2.96 -0.18
CA TRP A 37 -8.42 -2.37 -0.87
C TRP A 37 -8.20 -2.29 -2.38
N SER A 38 -9.29 -2.17 -3.12
CA SER A 38 -9.25 -2.03 -4.57
C SER A 38 -8.85 -0.62 -4.99
N GLY A 39 -8.00 -0.54 -6.01
CA GLY A 39 -7.51 0.71 -6.56
C GLY A 39 -6.38 1.32 -5.74
N ASP A 40 -5.97 2.50 -6.16
CA ASP A 40 -4.86 3.27 -5.60
C ASP A 40 -5.41 4.48 -4.84
N ALA A 41 -5.27 4.45 -3.50
CA ALA A 41 -5.74 5.54 -2.65
C ALA A 41 -4.84 6.78 -2.78
N GLY A 42 -3.54 6.58 -3.02
CA GLY A 42 -2.58 7.67 -3.20
C GLY A 42 -2.86 8.47 -4.47
N GLU A 43 -3.01 7.79 -5.63
CA GLU A 43 -3.36 8.45 -6.91
C GLU A 43 -4.73 9.12 -6.84
N ARG A 44 -5.72 8.45 -6.25
CA ARG A 44 -7.07 9.03 -6.13
C ARG A 44 -7.14 10.19 -5.16
N PHE A 45 -6.37 10.16 -4.08
CA PHE A 45 -6.28 11.28 -3.16
C PHE A 45 -5.61 12.48 -3.83
N PHE A 46 -4.51 12.25 -4.56
CA PHE A 46 -3.84 13.30 -5.35
C PHE A 46 -4.81 14.00 -6.31
N ASP A 47 -5.61 13.25 -7.06
CA ASP A 47 -6.63 13.84 -7.94
C ASP A 47 -7.72 14.58 -7.18
N TRP A 48 -8.16 14.04 -6.06
CA TRP A 48 -9.22 14.59 -5.23
C TRP A 48 -8.78 15.88 -4.53
N GLU A 49 -7.62 15.87 -3.88
CA GLU A 49 -7.13 17.02 -3.12
C GLU A 49 -6.85 18.25 -4.00
N ILE A 50 -6.35 18.03 -5.22
CA ILE A 50 -6.20 19.10 -6.21
C ILE A 50 -7.57 19.67 -6.61
N LYS A 51 -8.59 18.83 -6.80
CA LYS A 51 -9.95 19.28 -7.12
C LYS A 51 -10.62 20.03 -5.96
N GLN A 52 -10.26 19.69 -4.73
CA GLN A 52 -10.77 20.37 -3.52
C GLN A 52 -10.00 21.63 -3.15
N GLY A 53 -8.91 21.94 -3.85
CA GLY A 53 -8.08 23.11 -3.56
C GLY A 53 -7.31 22.98 -2.24
N VAL A 54 -6.90 21.76 -1.88
CA VAL A 54 -6.05 21.52 -0.68
C VAL A 54 -4.68 22.17 -0.87
N VAL A 55 -4.17 22.17 -2.09
CA VAL A 55 -2.94 22.87 -2.50
C VAL A 55 -3.27 24.06 -3.41
N SER A 56 -2.36 25.02 -3.54
CA SER A 56 -2.56 26.16 -4.44
C SER A 56 -2.67 25.74 -5.90
N ASP A 57 -3.32 26.57 -6.74
CA ASP A 57 -3.46 26.30 -8.18
C ASP A 57 -2.10 26.17 -8.88
N GLU A 58 -1.09 26.92 -8.44
CA GLU A 58 0.27 26.84 -8.97
C GLU A 58 0.90 25.45 -8.68
N VAL A 59 0.80 24.99 -7.44
CA VAL A 59 1.27 23.64 -7.05
C VAL A 59 0.49 22.57 -7.80
N ALA A 60 -0.83 22.69 -7.88
CA ALA A 60 -1.70 21.76 -8.57
C ALA A 60 -1.33 21.63 -10.06
N GLN A 61 -1.07 22.76 -10.75
CA GLN A 61 -0.68 22.77 -12.17
C GLN A 61 0.70 22.11 -12.36
N ALA A 62 1.67 22.46 -11.53
CA ALA A 62 3.03 21.90 -11.59
C ALA A 62 2.99 20.38 -11.35
N MET A 63 2.26 19.92 -10.34
CA MET A 63 2.17 18.51 -9.99
C MET A 63 1.41 17.68 -11.04
N ARG A 64 0.38 18.21 -11.67
CA ARG A 64 -0.29 17.54 -12.80
C ARG A 64 0.65 17.34 -13.99
N ALA A 65 1.45 18.37 -14.34
CA ALA A 65 2.45 18.25 -15.39
C ALA A 65 3.51 17.17 -15.03
N ARG A 66 3.96 17.18 -13.78
CA ARG A 66 4.92 16.21 -13.26
C ARG A 66 4.37 14.78 -13.28
N TYR A 67 3.09 14.61 -12.94
CA TYR A 67 2.42 13.31 -12.99
C TYR A 67 2.29 12.76 -14.42
N VAL A 68 2.08 13.62 -15.43
CA VAL A 68 2.12 13.24 -16.85
C VAL A 68 3.50 12.70 -17.24
N GLU A 69 4.58 13.35 -16.77
CA GLU A 69 5.95 12.88 -16.98
C GLU A 69 6.21 11.52 -16.30
N TYR A 70 5.69 11.31 -15.10
CA TYR A 70 5.74 10.04 -14.40
C TYR A 70 5.03 8.92 -15.18
N LYS A 71 3.78 9.14 -15.63
CA LYS A 71 3.04 8.16 -16.44
C LYS A 71 3.73 7.86 -17.78
N ALA A 72 4.53 8.78 -18.29
CA ALA A 72 5.36 8.58 -19.49
C ALA A 72 6.72 7.90 -19.19
N GLY A 73 6.99 7.52 -17.93
CA GLY A 73 8.23 6.85 -17.51
C GLY A 73 9.46 7.75 -17.44
N ARG A 74 9.28 9.08 -17.43
CA ARG A 74 10.38 10.07 -17.35
C ARG A 74 10.67 10.55 -15.91
N VAL A 75 9.83 10.18 -14.97
CA VAL A 75 10.00 10.41 -13.53
C VAL A 75 9.98 9.06 -12.84
N SER A 76 10.85 8.85 -11.87
CA SER A 76 10.89 7.61 -11.11
C SER A 76 9.69 7.51 -10.14
N GLU A 77 9.37 6.28 -9.72
CA GLU A 77 8.37 6.02 -8.67
C GLU A 77 8.72 6.77 -7.38
N ASP A 78 9.97 6.67 -6.94
CA ASP A 78 10.42 7.31 -5.70
C ASP A 78 10.31 8.84 -5.77
N ASP A 79 10.70 9.45 -6.90
CA ASP A 79 10.56 10.89 -7.08
C ASP A 79 9.08 11.30 -7.02
N MET A 80 8.20 10.59 -7.75
CA MET A 80 6.78 10.94 -7.79
C MET A 80 6.13 10.78 -6.42
N CYS A 81 6.38 9.66 -5.73
CA CYS A 81 5.86 9.44 -4.37
C CYS A 81 6.37 10.51 -3.38
N GLY A 82 7.64 10.90 -3.49
CA GLY A 82 8.22 11.97 -2.69
C GLY A 82 7.59 13.33 -2.98
N GLU A 83 7.43 13.67 -4.26
CA GLU A 83 6.82 14.95 -4.68
C GLU A 83 5.35 15.05 -4.26
N MET A 84 4.60 13.93 -4.30
CA MET A 84 3.20 13.86 -3.83
C MET A 84 3.00 14.13 -2.34
N VAL A 85 4.04 14.07 -1.51
CA VAL A 85 3.95 14.44 -0.10
C VAL A 85 4.61 15.80 0.18
N THR A 86 5.69 16.14 -0.52
CA THR A 86 6.37 17.43 -0.33
C THR A 86 5.60 18.61 -0.91
N MET A 87 4.68 18.39 -1.84
CA MET A 87 3.79 19.43 -2.38
C MET A 87 2.91 20.09 -1.30
N HIS A 88 2.73 19.43 -0.15
CA HIS A 88 1.94 19.96 0.97
C HIS A 88 2.75 20.87 1.91
N LYS A 89 3.98 21.25 1.55
CA LYS A 89 4.81 22.16 2.33
C LYS A 89 4.02 23.40 2.77
N GLY A 90 4.06 23.69 4.07
CA GLY A 90 3.36 24.82 4.66
C GLY A 90 1.93 24.53 5.12
N ILE A 91 1.35 23.39 4.77
CA ILE A 91 0.05 22.95 5.25
C ILE A 91 0.22 22.27 6.62
N THR A 92 -0.74 22.45 7.54
CA THR A 92 -0.68 21.77 8.85
C THR A 92 -1.01 20.29 8.72
N GLU A 93 -0.38 19.44 9.56
CA GLU A 93 -0.72 18.00 9.63
C GLU A 93 -2.21 17.79 9.92
N ALA A 94 -2.80 18.62 10.79
CA ALA A 94 -4.21 18.54 11.11
C ALA A 94 -5.11 18.72 9.88
N ALA A 95 -4.77 19.68 9.00
CA ALA A 95 -5.50 19.90 7.75
C ALA A 95 -5.33 18.71 6.79
N MET A 96 -4.13 18.14 6.69
CA MET A 96 -3.89 16.94 5.87
C MET A 96 -4.65 15.71 6.39
N MET A 97 -4.68 15.51 7.71
CA MET A 97 -5.45 14.43 8.33
C MET A 97 -6.96 14.60 8.11
N GLN A 98 -7.47 15.85 8.15
CA GLN A 98 -8.87 16.12 7.84
C GLN A 98 -9.17 15.84 6.36
N ALA A 99 -8.34 16.33 5.44
CA ALA A 99 -8.47 16.06 4.01
C ALA A 99 -8.47 14.56 3.70
N ALA A 100 -7.56 13.80 4.31
CA ALA A 100 -7.51 12.34 4.17
C ALA A 100 -8.77 11.65 4.73
N ALA A 101 -9.33 12.15 5.86
CA ALA A 101 -10.56 11.61 6.43
C ALA A 101 -11.78 11.89 5.53
N ASP A 102 -11.88 13.08 4.97
CA ASP A 102 -12.94 13.47 4.04
C ASP A 102 -12.87 12.66 2.75
N PHE A 103 -11.67 12.47 2.21
CA PHE A 103 -11.44 11.62 1.04
C PHE A 103 -11.86 10.18 1.30
N MET A 104 -11.37 9.54 2.36
CA MET A 104 -11.69 8.15 2.66
C MET A 104 -13.19 7.94 2.89
N THR A 105 -13.88 8.92 3.45
CA THR A 105 -15.32 8.85 3.74
C THR A 105 -16.18 9.05 2.48
N HIS A 106 -15.84 10.04 1.64
CA HIS A 106 -16.73 10.50 0.58
C HIS A 106 -16.27 10.12 -0.83
N ALA A 107 -14.97 9.96 -1.06
CA ALA A 107 -14.40 9.69 -2.37
C ALA A 107 -13.86 8.25 -2.53
N PHE A 108 -13.64 7.54 -1.41
CA PHE A 108 -13.06 6.18 -1.42
C PHE A 108 -13.89 5.13 -0.65
N PRO A 109 -15.22 5.25 -0.55
CA PRO A 109 -16.03 4.29 0.21
C PRO A 109 -16.10 2.91 -0.48
N GLY A 110 -16.27 1.85 0.33
CA GLY A 110 -16.56 0.49 -0.16
C GLY A 110 -15.42 -0.18 -0.95
N LYS A 111 -14.19 0.28 -0.79
CA LYS A 111 -13.03 -0.27 -1.52
C LYS A 111 -12.28 -1.36 -0.78
N ILE A 112 -12.46 -1.48 0.53
CA ILE A 112 -11.77 -2.48 1.36
C ILE A 112 -12.20 -3.89 0.93
N PHE A 113 -11.22 -4.76 0.72
CA PHE A 113 -11.47 -6.18 0.52
C PHE A 113 -11.86 -6.82 1.86
N ALA A 114 -13.10 -7.30 1.94
CA ALA A 114 -13.67 -7.84 3.17
C ALA A 114 -12.86 -9.03 3.70
N GLU A 115 -12.34 -9.88 2.83
CA GLU A 115 -11.49 -11.01 3.18
C GLU A 115 -10.12 -10.58 3.72
N MET A 116 -9.56 -9.50 3.21
CA MET A 116 -8.30 -8.96 3.72
C MET A 116 -8.51 -8.29 5.09
N GLN A 117 -9.64 -7.63 5.29
CA GLN A 117 -10.02 -7.09 6.59
C GLN A 117 -10.20 -8.21 7.62
N GLU A 118 -10.88 -9.29 7.25
CA GLU A 118 -11.05 -10.49 8.07
C GLU A 118 -9.70 -11.16 8.38
N LEU A 119 -8.82 -11.30 7.39
CA LEU A 119 -7.49 -11.87 7.58
C LEU A 119 -6.68 -11.06 8.60
N VAL A 120 -6.60 -9.74 8.42
CA VAL A 120 -5.86 -8.86 9.33
C VAL A 120 -6.42 -8.93 10.75
N ARG A 121 -7.75 -8.93 10.88
CA ARG A 121 -8.41 -9.09 12.19
C ARG A 121 -7.99 -10.39 12.87
N ARG A 122 -8.09 -11.53 12.17
CA ARG A 122 -7.76 -12.87 12.74
C ARG A 122 -6.27 -13.01 13.06
N LEU A 123 -5.39 -12.50 12.23
CA LEU A 123 -3.95 -12.48 12.50
C LEU A 123 -3.64 -11.70 13.78
N ARG A 124 -4.25 -10.52 13.96
CA ARG A 124 -4.10 -9.72 15.18
C ARG A 124 -4.61 -10.44 16.42
N GLU A 125 -5.78 -11.07 16.33
CA GLU A 125 -6.36 -11.87 17.43
C GLU A 125 -5.47 -13.05 17.82
N ASN A 126 -4.69 -13.59 16.86
CA ASN A 126 -3.70 -14.63 17.09
C ASN A 126 -2.33 -14.08 17.54
N GLY A 127 -2.22 -12.78 17.84
CA GLY A 127 -1.00 -12.16 18.35
C GLY A 127 0.05 -11.84 17.28
N CYS A 128 -0.30 -11.88 15.98
CA CYS A 128 0.60 -11.50 14.90
C CYS A 128 0.85 -9.99 14.92
N GLU A 129 2.11 -9.61 14.83
CA GLU A 129 2.56 -8.23 14.66
C GLU A 129 2.35 -7.82 13.19
N ILE A 130 1.48 -6.83 12.94
CA ILE A 130 1.11 -6.39 11.59
C ILE A 130 1.74 -5.05 11.27
N TRP A 131 2.35 -4.96 10.08
CA TRP A 131 2.89 -3.74 9.50
C TRP A 131 2.19 -3.41 8.19
N ALA A 132 1.75 -2.15 8.04
CA ALA A 132 1.32 -1.61 6.75
C ALA A 132 2.51 -0.90 6.10
N VAL A 133 2.80 -1.20 4.82
CA VAL A 133 3.98 -0.69 4.09
C VAL A 133 3.54 -0.20 2.72
N SER A 134 3.48 1.11 2.52
CA SER A 134 2.91 1.72 1.31
C SER A 134 3.76 2.86 0.77
N SER A 135 3.88 2.98 -0.55
CA SER A 135 4.47 4.14 -1.23
C SER A 135 3.55 5.37 -1.25
N SER A 136 2.27 5.21 -0.91
CA SER A 136 1.32 6.32 -0.79
C SER A 136 1.58 7.21 0.43
N ASN A 137 1.02 8.42 0.44
CA ASN A 137 1.23 9.38 1.51
C ASN A 137 0.69 8.89 2.86
N GLU A 138 1.39 9.24 3.94
CA GLU A 138 1.10 8.71 5.28
C GLU A 138 -0.29 9.10 5.82
N TRP A 139 -0.84 10.26 5.46
CA TRP A 139 -2.13 10.72 6.01
C TRP A 139 -3.28 9.86 5.51
N VAL A 140 -3.28 9.51 4.21
CA VAL A 140 -4.27 8.63 3.61
C VAL A 140 -4.14 7.22 4.16
N ILE A 141 -2.90 6.70 4.24
CA ILE A 141 -2.67 5.35 4.76
C ILE A 141 -3.04 5.27 6.25
N ARG A 142 -2.64 6.23 7.08
CA ARG A 142 -3.04 6.30 8.51
C ARG A 142 -4.56 6.29 8.68
N THR A 143 -5.26 7.02 7.81
CA THR A 143 -6.73 7.06 7.84
C THR A 143 -7.35 5.73 7.40
N GLY A 144 -6.89 5.14 6.31
CA GLY A 144 -7.37 3.84 5.83
C GLY A 144 -7.11 2.69 6.82
N MET A 145 -5.95 2.71 7.49
CA MET A 145 -5.58 1.68 8.45
C MET A 145 -6.44 1.65 9.72
N LYS A 146 -7.21 2.72 10.02
CA LYS A 146 -8.20 2.69 11.10
C LYS A 146 -9.22 1.57 10.91
N ALA A 147 -9.63 1.30 9.67
CA ALA A 147 -10.56 0.22 9.36
C ALA A 147 -10.01 -1.19 9.66
N PHE A 148 -8.69 -1.33 9.74
CA PHE A 148 -8.00 -2.57 10.09
C PHE A 148 -7.54 -2.60 11.56
N GLY A 149 -7.75 -1.51 12.30
CA GLY A 149 -7.30 -1.34 13.68
C GLY A 149 -5.77 -1.35 13.83
N ILE A 150 -5.03 -0.94 12.80
CA ILE A 150 -3.57 -0.83 12.83
C ILE A 150 -3.19 0.54 13.37
N SER A 151 -2.35 0.56 14.40
CA SER A 151 -1.87 1.79 15.03
C SER A 151 -0.83 2.50 14.15
N GLU A 152 -0.72 3.82 14.29
CA GLU A 152 0.20 4.65 13.51
C GLU A 152 1.66 4.19 13.61
N GLY A 153 2.10 3.71 14.77
CA GLY A 153 3.44 3.16 14.98
C GLY A 153 3.75 1.88 14.19
N ARG A 154 2.73 1.30 13.50
CA ARG A 154 2.84 0.11 12.64
C ARG A 154 2.61 0.45 11.16
N ILE A 155 2.72 1.73 10.79
CA ILE A 155 2.53 2.21 9.43
C ILE A 155 3.84 2.78 8.90
N LEU A 156 4.32 2.21 7.81
CA LEU A 156 5.46 2.66 7.04
C LEU A 156 4.95 3.16 5.69
N ALA A 157 4.61 4.43 5.61
CA ALA A 157 4.15 5.10 4.40
C ALA A 157 5.12 6.20 3.98
N THR A 158 4.96 6.76 2.78
CA THR A 158 5.79 7.90 2.34
C THR A 158 5.54 9.08 3.27
N LYS A 159 6.63 9.59 3.84
CA LYS A 159 6.59 10.51 4.98
C LYS A 159 7.54 11.67 4.80
N VAL A 160 7.10 12.85 5.27
CA VAL A 160 7.90 14.06 5.42
C VAL A 160 8.06 14.44 6.89
N GLU A 161 9.07 15.26 7.18
CA GLU A 161 9.22 15.88 8.49
C GLU A 161 8.14 16.94 8.73
N LEU A 162 7.72 17.02 9.98
CA LEU A 162 6.85 18.08 10.48
C LEU A 162 7.68 19.05 11.34
N GLU A 163 7.49 20.34 11.13
CA GLU A 163 8.06 21.37 11.97
C GLU A 163 6.92 22.18 12.62
N ASN A 164 6.81 22.08 13.93
CA ASN A 164 5.70 22.68 14.70
C ASN A 164 4.30 22.29 14.18
N GLY A 165 4.14 21.03 13.74
CA GLY A 165 2.88 20.53 13.17
C GLY A 165 2.59 20.98 11.74
N VAL A 166 3.58 21.56 11.05
CA VAL A 166 3.49 22.00 9.66
C VAL A 166 4.36 21.11 8.77
N VAL A 167 3.84 20.74 7.63
CA VAL A 167 4.51 19.90 6.63
C VAL A 167 5.71 20.64 6.04
N THR A 168 6.86 19.95 5.99
CA THR A 168 8.07 20.44 5.33
C THR A 168 8.28 19.75 3.98
N ASP A 169 9.32 20.14 3.25
CA ASP A 169 9.79 19.46 2.03
C ASP A 169 10.90 18.44 2.30
N ARG A 170 11.17 18.09 3.57
CA ARG A 170 12.20 17.13 3.95
C ARG A 170 11.60 15.73 4.05
N LEU A 171 11.97 14.87 3.10
CA LEU A 171 11.56 13.46 3.08
C LEU A 171 12.21 12.67 4.21
N VAL A 172 11.41 11.88 4.91
CA VAL A 172 11.87 10.93 5.93
C VAL A 172 12.07 9.53 5.34
N ARG A 173 11.12 9.06 4.52
CA ARG A 173 11.18 7.77 3.86
C ARG A 173 10.24 7.69 2.66
N ILE A 174 10.56 6.79 1.73
CA ILE A 174 9.71 6.38 0.61
C ILE A 174 9.76 4.85 0.55
N PRO A 175 8.75 4.13 1.08
CA PRO A 175 8.72 2.67 1.06
C PRO A 175 8.17 2.16 -0.29
N SER A 176 8.97 2.23 -1.34
CA SER A 176 8.69 1.69 -2.67
C SER A 176 9.80 0.74 -3.11
N GLY A 177 9.49 -0.33 -3.80
CA GLY A 177 10.47 -1.31 -4.25
C GLY A 177 11.46 -1.71 -3.13
N PRO A 178 12.78 -1.52 -3.32
CA PRO A 178 13.80 -1.80 -2.31
C PRO A 178 13.65 -0.98 -1.01
N GLY A 179 12.90 0.13 -1.05
CA GLY A 179 12.57 0.95 0.11
C GLY A 179 11.66 0.23 1.11
N LYS A 180 10.78 -0.68 0.66
CA LYS A 180 9.88 -1.44 1.55
C LYS A 180 10.66 -2.34 2.53
N PRO A 181 11.53 -3.27 2.07
CA PRO A 181 12.32 -4.07 3.00
C PRO A 181 13.31 -3.23 3.83
N LYS A 182 13.83 -2.11 3.31
CA LYS A 182 14.66 -1.19 4.08
C LYS A 182 13.90 -0.62 5.28
N ALA A 183 12.72 -0.04 5.04
CA ALA A 183 11.88 0.52 6.10
C ALA A 183 11.48 -0.53 7.14
N LEU A 184 11.15 -1.75 6.72
CA LEU A 184 10.83 -2.84 7.65
C LEU A 184 12.03 -3.22 8.54
N ARG A 185 13.25 -3.32 7.99
CA ARG A 185 14.45 -3.68 8.77
C ARG A 185 14.81 -2.65 9.85
N GLU A 186 14.41 -1.40 9.69
CA GLU A 186 14.65 -0.34 10.67
C GLU A 186 13.83 -0.55 11.95
N VAL A 187 12.63 -1.15 11.84
CA VAL A 187 11.66 -1.26 12.93
C VAL A 187 11.37 -2.69 13.37
N VAL A 188 11.50 -3.67 12.48
CA VAL A 188 11.26 -5.09 12.78
C VAL A 188 12.57 -5.77 13.13
N ARG A 189 12.70 -6.24 14.38
CA ARG A 189 13.90 -6.96 14.85
C ARG A 189 13.89 -8.45 14.56
N LYS A 190 12.71 -9.03 14.39
CA LYS A 190 12.49 -10.41 13.98
C LYS A 190 12.37 -10.46 12.46
N GLY A 191 12.49 -11.63 11.87
CA GLY A 191 12.21 -11.82 10.45
C GLY A 191 10.73 -11.58 10.12
N ILE A 192 10.43 -11.35 8.85
CA ILE A 192 9.06 -11.25 8.34
C ILE A 192 8.58 -12.66 7.98
N ASP A 193 7.52 -13.14 8.64
CA ASP A 193 6.98 -14.48 8.32
C ASP A 193 6.12 -14.46 7.07
N ALA A 194 5.23 -13.46 6.93
CA ALA A 194 4.35 -13.34 5.77
C ALA A 194 4.38 -11.93 5.21
N ALA A 195 4.41 -11.79 3.89
CA ALA A 195 4.28 -10.50 3.21
C ALA A 195 3.25 -10.58 2.09
N PHE A 196 2.47 -9.51 1.94
CA PHE A 196 1.35 -9.39 1.02
C PHE A 196 1.53 -8.16 0.14
N GLY A 197 1.34 -8.30 -1.17
CA GLY A 197 1.49 -7.20 -2.12
C GLY A 197 0.82 -7.48 -3.46
N ASN A 198 0.64 -6.44 -4.30
CA ASN A 198 -0.07 -6.53 -5.57
C ASN A 198 0.76 -6.13 -6.79
N SER A 199 1.88 -5.46 -6.61
CA SER A 199 2.64 -4.88 -7.70
C SER A 199 4.12 -5.27 -7.68
N ARG A 200 4.83 -5.00 -8.79
CA ARG A 200 6.29 -5.18 -8.86
C ARG A 200 7.04 -4.46 -7.74
N TRP A 201 6.48 -3.37 -7.23
CA TRP A 201 7.07 -2.58 -6.15
C TRP A 201 7.02 -3.27 -4.78
N ASP A 202 6.30 -4.40 -4.69
CA ASP A 202 6.20 -5.24 -3.51
C ASP A 202 7.14 -6.45 -3.56
N ALA A 203 7.69 -6.76 -4.74
CA ALA A 203 8.46 -7.98 -4.96
C ALA A 203 9.63 -8.13 -3.98
N ASP A 204 10.34 -7.05 -3.66
CA ASP A 204 11.45 -7.07 -2.70
C ASP A 204 10.97 -7.30 -1.26
N MET A 205 9.79 -6.80 -0.90
CA MET A 205 9.17 -7.05 0.41
C MET A 205 8.70 -8.51 0.52
N LEU A 206 8.08 -9.04 -0.52
CA LEU A 206 7.69 -10.45 -0.56
C LEU A 206 8.91 -11.37 -0.49
N ALA A 207 10.01 -10.99 -1.14
CA ALA A 207 11.24 -11.78 -1.19
C ALA A 207 11.98 -11.92 0.14
N ILE A 208 11.81 -10.97 1.08
CA ILE A 208 12.42 -11.06 2.41
C ILE A 208 11.56 -11.81 3.41
N ALA A 209 10.31 -12.09 3.08
CA ALA A 209 9.41 -12.86 3.93
C ALA A 209 9.62 -14.37 3.75
N LYS A 210 9.33 -15.12 4.80
CA LYS A 210 9.33 -16.58 4.73
C LYS A 210 8.26 -17.10 3.76
N TYR A 211 7.12 -16.40 3.71
CA TYR A 211 6.00 -16.71 2.82
C TYR A 211 5.53 -15.45 2.11
N GLY A 212 5.59 -15.44 0.78
CA GLY A 212 5.07 -14.36 -0.07
C GLY A 212 3.66 -14.65 -0.56
N PHE A 213 2.81 -13.63 -0.55
CA PHE A 213 1.43 -13.68 -1.03
C PHE A 213 1.20 -12.55 -2.02
N ALA A 214 1.01 -12.88 -3.28
CA ALA A 214 0.62 -11.96 -4.34
C ALA A 214 -0.91 -11.85 -4.33
N VAL A 215 -1.43 -10.77 -3.75
CA VAL A 215 -2.86 -10.49 -3.62
C VAL A 215 -3.28 -9.53 -4.72
N ASN A 216 -4.29 -9.90 -5.51
CA ASN A 216 -4.74 -9.09 -6.66
C ASN A 216 -3.57 -8.58 -7.54
N PRO A 217 -2.62 -9.46 -7.89
CA PRO A 217 -1.38 -9.01 -8.51
C PRO A 217 -1.61 -8.45 -9.91
N ASN A 218 -0.87 -7.38 -10.24
CA ASN A 218 -0.68 -7.00 -11.63
C ASN A 218 0.16 -8.06 -12.39
N SER A 219 0.20 -7.96 -13.72
CA SER A 219 0.88 -8.95 -14.58
C SER A 219 2.35 -9.19 -14.19
N ASP A 220 3.06 -8.14 -13.78
CA ASP A 220 4.48 -8.22 -13.43
C ASP A 220 4.70 -9.02 -12.14
N LEU A 221 3.89 -8.72 -11.09
CA LEU A 221 3.97 -9.46 -9.83
C LEU A 221 3.40 -10.87 -10.00
N GLU A 222 2.37 -11.07 -10.80
CA GLU A 222 1.84 -12.42 -11.08
C GLU A 222 2.91 -13.31 -11.72
N ALA A 223 3.64 -12.79 -12.70
CA ALA A 223 4.75 -13.51 -13.33
C ALA A 223 5.86 -13.85 -12.32
N ALA A 224 6.26 -12.88 -11.49
CA ALA A 224 7.24 -13.08 -10.43
C ALA A 224 6.76 -14.11 -9.38
N ALA A 225 5.49 -14.05 -8.99
CA ALA A 225 4.90 -14.97 -8.02
C ALA A 225 4.92 -16.41 -8.53
N ARG A 226 4.56 -16.64 -9.79
CA ARG A 226 4.65 -17.97 -10.43
C ARG A 226 6.08 -18.49 -10.46
N GLN A 227 7.04 -17.63 -10.79
CA GLN A 227 8.46 -18.02 -10.85
C GLN A 227 9.04 -18.36 -9.46
N ARG A 228 8.60 -17.62 -8.42
CA ARG A 228 9.13 -17.76 -7.06
C ARG A 228 8.32 -18.69 -6.17
N GLY A 229 7.19 -19.22 -6.66
CA GLY A 229 6.30 -20.09 -5.90
C GLY A 229 5.52 -19.36 -4.81
N TRP A 230 5.28 -18.05 -4.96
CA TRP A 230 4.42 -17.31 -4.06
C TRP A 230 2.95 -17.66 -4.30
N THR A 231 2.15 -17.65 -3.24
CA THR A 231 0.71 -17.87 -3.35
C THR A 231 0.06 -16.69 -4.04
N ILE A 232 -0.76 -16.96 -5.07
CA ILE A 232 -1.55 -15.95 -5.78
C ILE A 232 -2.98 -16.03 -5.29
N TYR A 233 -3.59 -14.88 -4.97
CA TYR A 233 -4.97 -14.77 -4.55
C TYR A 233 -5.63 -13.53 -5.15
N PHE A 234 -6.82 -13.70 -5.69
CA PHE A 234 -7.64 -12.60 -6.18
C PHE A 234 -8.86 -12.45 -5.27
N PRO A 235 -8.98 -11.33 -4.51
CA PRO A 235 -10.13 -11.04 -3.70
C PRO A 235 -11.44 -10.96 -4.51
N ASP A 236 -12.58 -11.25 -3.86
CA ASP A 236 -13.88 -11.13 -4.49
C ASP A 236 -14.12 -9.70 -5.02
N GLY A 237 -14.66 -9.60 -6.23
CA GLY A 237 -14.90 -8.31 -6.91
C GLY A 237 -13.69 -7.73 -7.67
N THR A 238 -12.56 -8.46 -7.77
CA THR A 238 -11.40 -8.04 -8.58
C THR A 238 -11.32 -8.77 -9.92
N GLY A 239 -12.18 -9.74 -10.17
CA GLY A 239 -12.24 -10.49 -11.42
C GLY A 239 -13.01 -9.74 -12.49
N GLY A 240 -12.33 -9.13 -13.44
CA GLY A 240 -12.84 -8.62 -14.68
C GLY A 240 -11.89 -8.94 -15.81
#